data_b3cdebbcac4dd30c2cda6e85dcc1a79f
#
_entry.id   b3cdebbcac4dd30c2cda6e85dcc1a79f
#
_cell.length_a   1.000
_cell.length_b   1.000
_cell.length_c   1.000
_cell.angle_alpha   90.00
_cell.angle_beta   90.00
_cell.angle_gamma   90.00
#
_symmetry.space_group_name_H-M   'P 1'
#
loop_
_entity.id
_entity.type
_entity.pdbx_description
1 polymer ?
#
loop_
_entity_poly.entity_id
_entity_poly.type
_entity_poly.pdbx_seq_one_letter_code
_entity_poly.pdbx_strand_id
1 'polypeptide(L)'
;MANAQEEIRAETENETAIFGPPGTGKTTTLLNIMEEAIADGVMPQRIAFLSFTRKAAQEAIDRACLKFNLDEKCFPHFRTLHSLAFRWVGMKSEDVMKAADMRFLAKKLGIVFKKEGKINLEDGDLFRPGTSEGDRYFHILAMSKLKEIDYMKEFDMFGDLTLDRAYMPVVAEAYESYKKTHKKIDFTDMLLEFLKQQTGPELDLLIIDEAQDLVPIQWRMVKECLLPNSKKAYYAGDDDQCIFNFTGANVNYFLNCANNHIVLDKSFRVPYAVYQTAKSIIEKVHTRKLKKYKPKEEEGLVSYYYDVMDVNFNEGEWYILARTNRILFDVSERLKKEGYVFWKEGAGWSISEEVVSSIEGWLKICKDQSLTVHQWVQFSKRTKKGMIEHGGKRKIEQLDPGNTYTLDDLLNSDLGSYLNLNKKMMWYDVLNITEAQRIYITAARRRGEFILTKKPRIRISTIHKAKGGEADNVALILDCPKIIKEKGDEDSEHRIFYVGATRARKTLHIVEPKDKNGYEL
;
A
#
# COMPACT_ATOMS: atom_id res chain seq x y z
N MET A 1 9.10 49.12 -4.08
CA MET A 1 9.17 48.29 -2.87
C MET A 1 7.78 47.99 -2.29
N ALA A 2 6.83 48.91 -2.26
CA ALA A 2 5.47 48.63 -1.80
C ALA A 2 4.71 47.59 -2.68
N ASN A 3 4.78 47.71 -4.01
CA ASN A 3 4.15 46.77 -4.94
C ASN A 3 4.69 45.31 -4.81
N ALA A 4 6.01 45.15 -4.63
CA ALA A 4 6.59 43.80 -4.45
C ALA A 4 6.21 43.18 -3.11
N GLN A 5 5.97 43.98 -2.07
CA GLN A 5 5.47 43.47 -0.77
C GLN A 5 3.97 43.18 -0.79
N GLU A 6 3.18 43.87 -1.60
CA GLU A 6 1.77 43.55 -1.83
C GLU A 6 1.60 42.31 -2.73
N GLU A 7 2.43 42.16 -3.78
CA GLU A 7 2.46 40.95 -4.61
C GLU A 7 2.87 39.70 -3.77
N ILE A 8 3.92 39.80 -2.95
CA ILE A 8 4.34 38.72 -2.03
C ILE A 8 3.25 38.45 -0.99
N ARG A 9 2.53 39.46 -0.50
CA ARG A 9 1.40 39.26 0.43
C ARG A 9 0.20 38.59 -0.25
N ALA A 10 -0.15 39.01 -1.47
CA ALA A 10 -1.23 38.39 -2.25
C ALA A 10 -0.92 36.93 -2.62
N GLU A 11 0.34 36.61 -2.97
CA GLU A 11 0.78 35.23 -3.23
C GLU A 11 0.69 34.37 -1.96
N THR A 12 1.01 34.91 -0.78
CA THR A 12 0.94 34.15 0.49
C THR A 12 -0.49 33.93 1.02
N GLU A 13 -1.46 34.74 0.60
CA GLU A 13 -2.88 34.55 0.98
C GLU A 13 -3.56 33.42 0.21
N ASN A 14 -3.01 32.98 -0.92
CA ASN A 14 -3.60 31.96 -1.78
C ASN A 14 -3.18 30.52 -1.42
N GLU A 15 -2.24 30.34 -0.51
CA GLU A 15 -1.76 29.04 -0.06
C GLU A 15 -2.19 28.75 1.37
N THR A 16 -2.77 27.57 1.60
CA THR A 16 -3.22 27.15 2.94
C THR A 16 -2.79 25.73 3.25
N ALA A 17 -2.11 25.51 4.38
CA ALA A 17 -1.81 24.19 4.91
C ALA A 17 -2.94 23.71 5.84
N ILE A 18 -3.46 22.51 5.62
CA ILE A 18 -4.49 21.87 6.43
C ILE A 18 -3.84 20.74 7.22
N PHE A 19 -3.68 20.95 8.52
CA PHE A 19 -3.18 19.94 9.45
C PHE A 19 -4.35 19.12 9.99
N GLY A 20 -4.43 17.86 9.54
CA GLY A 20 -5.52 16.95 9.90
C GLY A 20 -5.02 15.75 10.68
N PRO A 21 -5.05 15.77 12.02
CA PRO A 21 -4.80 14.60 12.85
C PRO A 21 -5.58 13.35 12.42
N PRO A 22 -5.24 12.16 12.94
CA PRO A 22 -5.90 10.92 12.53
C PRO A 22 -7.43 10.96 12.66
N GLY A 23 -8.13 10.65 11.58
CA GLY A 23 -9.59 10.56 11.59
C GLY A 23 -10.34 11.89 11.66
N THR A 24 -9.69 13.04 11.43
CA THR A 24 -10.35 14.36 11.48
C THR A 24 -11.09 14.74 10.19
N GLY A 25 -11.15 13.83 9.20
CA GLY A 25 -11.93 14.07 7.99
C GLY A 25 -11.22 14.94 6.93
N LYS A 26 -9.88 14.90 6.85
CA LYS A 26 -9.10 15.63 5.83
C LYS A 26 -9.72 15.57 4.43
N THR A 27 -9.91 14.36 3.91
CA THR A 27 -10.48 14.16 2.56
C THR A 27 -11.89 14.76 2.44
N THR A 28 -12.71 14.68 3.47
CA THR A 28 -14.05 15.30 3.50
C THR A 28 -13.93 16.83 3.45
N THR A 29 -13.01 17.42 4.21
CA THR A 29 -12.74 18.86 4.20
C THR A 29 -12.30 19.31 2.81
N LEU A 30 -11.39 18.57 2.15
CA LEU A 30 -10.94 18.86 0.80
C LEU A 30 -12.08 18.78 -0.23
N LEU A 31 -12.97 17.80 -0.10
CA LEU A 31 -14.16 17.69 -0.96
C LEU A 31 -15.15 18.82 -0.72
N ASN A 32 -15.28 19.33 0.50
CA ASN A 32 -16.10 20.51 0.78
C ASN A 32 -15.52 21.79 0.17
N ILE A 33 -14.20 21.98 0.26
CA ILE A 33 -13.51 23.09 -0.42
C ILE A 33 -13.75 23.04 -1.93
N MET A 34 -13.73 21.85 -2.54
CA MET A 34 -14.04 21.67 -3.95
C MET A 34 -15.52 21.99 -4.26
N GLU A 35 -16.45 21.59 -3.38
CA GLU A 35 -17.86 21.90 -3.54
C GLU A 35 -18.12 23.40 -3.56
N GLU A 36 -17.52 24.12 -2.62
CA GLU A 36 -17.57 25.57 -2.57
C GLU A 36 -17.01 26.18 -3.87
N ALA A 37 -15.83 25.74 -4.31
CA ALA A 37 -15.23 26.21 -5.55
C ALA A 37 -16.12 25.96 -6.79
N ILE A 38 -16.71 24.76 -6.89
CA ILE A 38 -17.64 24.43 -7.99
C ILE A 38 -18.93 25.26 -7.92
N ALA A 39 -19.47 25.49 -6.71
CA ALA A 39 -20.62 26.35 -6.50
C ALA A 39 -20.32 27.83 -6.90
N ASP A 40 -19.10 28.29 -6.69
CA ASP A 40 -18.60 29.60 -7.12
C ASP A 40 -18.26 29.67 -8.63
N GLY A 41 -18.55 28.60 -9.39
CA GLY A 41 -18.40 28.55 -10.84
C GLY A 41 -17.06 28.04 -11.35
N VAL A 42 -16.20 27.48 -10.49
CA VAL A 42 -14.95 26.83 -10.93
C VAL A 42 -15.30 25.54 -11.70
N MET A 43 -14.79 25.40 -12.90
CA MET A 43 -14.97 24.19 -13.69
C MET A 43 -14.15 23.02 -13.11
N PRO A 44 -14.73 21.82 -13.00
CA PRO A 44 -14.03 20.63 -12.47
C PRO A 44 -12.69 20.33 -13.19
N GLN A 45 -12.57 20.66 -14.48
CA GLN A 45 -11.36 20.51 -15.29
C GLN A 45 -10.23 21.46 -14.85
N ARG A 46 -10.54 22.52 -14.11
CA ARG A 46 -9.57 23.47 -13.55
C ARG A 46 -9.27 23.21 -12.08
N ILE A 47 -9.66 22.04 -11.58
CA ILE A 47 -9.36 21.57 -10.23
C ILE A 47 -8.38 20.40 -10.33
N ALA A 48 -7.25 20.49 -9.64
CA ALA A 48 -6.34 19.37 -9.45
C ALA A 48 -6.45 18.83 -8.02
N PHE A 49 -6.65 17.51 -7.91
CA PHE A 49 -6.54 16.78 -6.65
C PHE A 49 -5.42 15.76 -6.78
N LEU A 50 -4.29 16.06 -6.17
CA LEU A 50 -3.07 15.28 -6.29
C LEU A 50 -2.77 14.57 -4.98
N SER A 51 -2.51 13.27 -5.06
CA SER A 51 -2.22 12.45 -3.89
C SER A 51 -0.94 11.65 -4.09
N PHE A 52 -0.38 11.15 -2.98
CA PHE A 52 0.83 10.33 -3.01
C PHE A 52 0.60 8.95 -3.65
N THR A 53 -0.58 8.35 -3.48
CA THR A 53 -0.90 7.01 -3.99
C THR A 53 -2.08 7.00 -4.97
N ARG A 54 -2.08 6.04 -5.92
CA ARG A 54 -3.23 5.81 -6.83
C ARG A 54 -4.51 5.52 -6.08
N LYS A 55 -4.42 4.71 -5.03
CA LYS A 55 -5.59 4.35 -4.23
C LYS A 55 -6.26 5.58 -3.64
N ALA A 56 -5.49 6.50 -3.07
CA ALA A 56 -6.02 7.73 -2.50
C ALA A 56 -6.60 8.66 -3.60
N ALA A 57 -5.91 8.76 -4.74
CA ALA A 57 -6.42 9.52 -5.89
C ALA A 57 -7.74 8.93 -6.43
N GLN A 58 -7.84 7.61 -6.56
CA GLN A 58 -9.08 6.95 -7.01
C GLN A 58 -10.21 7.10 -5.99
N GLU A 59 -9.93 6.98 -4.71
CA GLU A 59 -10.93 7.23 -3.66
C GLU A 59 -11.46 8.67 -3.72
N ALA A 60 -10.60 9.65 -4.01
CA ALA A 60 -11.03 11.03 -4.19
C ALA A 60 -11.91 11.21 -5.43
N ILE A 61 -11.57 10.54 -6.56
CA ILE A 61 -12.39 10.52 -7.78
C ILE A 61 -13.77 9.92 -7.47
N ASP A 62 -13.80 8.72 -6.87
CA ASP A 62 -15.05 8.01 -6.59
C ASP A 62 -15.98 8.85 -5.69
N ARG A 63 -15.42 9.47 -4.66
CA ARG A 63 -16.16 10.37 -3.76
C ARG A 63 -16.63 11.64 -4.47
N ALA A 64 -15.81 12.24 -5.32
CA ALA A 64 -16.16 13.42 -6.08
C ALA A 64 -17.27 13.11 -7.10
N CYS A 65 -17.17 12.00 -7.84
CA CYS A 65 -18.20 11.56 -8.78
C CYS A 65 -19.56 11.34 -8.09
N LEU A 66 -19.56 10.69 -6.92
CA LEU A 66 -20.77 10.49 -6.12
C LEU A 66 -21.32 11.82 -5.56
N LYS A 67 -20.47 12.68 -5.02
CA LYS A 67 -20.87 13.92 -4.37
C LYS A 67 -21.45 14.94 -5.36
N PHE A 68 -20.82 15.06 -6.53
CA PHE A 68 -21.19 16.06 -7.54
C PHE A 68 -22.07 15.51 -8.66
N ASN A 69 -22.33 14.21 -8.67
CA ASN A 69 -23.06 13.51 -9.74
C ASN A 69 -22.45 13.78 -11.13
N LEU A 70 -21.13 13.70 -11.21
CA LEU A 70 -20.34 13.93 -12.42
C LEU A 70 -19.56 12.68 -12.82
N ASP A 71 -19.27 12.55 -14.13
CA ASP A 71 -18.42 11.47 -14.66
C ASP A 71 -16.93 11.71 -14.31
N GLU A 72 -16.15 10.63 -14.14
CA GLU A 72 -14.71 10.69 -13.87
C GLU A 72 -13.96 11.56 -14.89
N LYS A 73 -14.39 11.59 -16.14
CA LYS A 73 -13.79 12.41 -17.20
C LYS A 73 -13.83 13.91 -16.91
N CYS A 74 -14.74 14.35 -16.04
CA CYS A 74 -14.81 15.74 -15.61
C CYS A 74 -13.63 16.15 -14.71
N PHE A 75 -12.88 15.17 -14.15
CA PHE A 75 -11.78 15.37 -13.20
C PHE A 75 -10.43 14.93 -13.79
N PRO A 76 -9.92 15.53 -14.88
CA PRO A 76 -8.72 15.08 -15.58
C PRO A 76 -7.43 15.16 -14.74
N HIS A 77 -7.41 15.96 -13.69
CA HIS A 77 -6.25 16.20 -12.83
C HIS A 77 -6.37 15.57 -11.43
N PHE A 78 -7.28 14.60 -11.24
CA PHE A 78 -7.35 13.80 -10.02
C PHE A 78 -6.45 12.58 -10.18
N ARG A 79 -5.23 12.64 -9.64
CA ARG A 79 -4.21 11.61 -9.87
C ARG A 79 -3.00 11.75 -8.95
N THR A 80 -2.00 10.92 -9.14
CA THR A 80 -0.71 11.13 -8.52
C THR A 80 0.12 12.13 -9.31
N LEU A 81 1.11 12.77 -8.65
CA LEU A 81 2.04 13.71 -9.31
C LEU A 81 2.76 13.05 -10.50
N HIS A 82 3.19 11.79 -10.37
CA HIS A 82 3.80 11.07 -11.49
C HIS A 82 2.83 10.85 -12.66
N SER A 83 1.59 10.50 -12.37
CA SER A 83 0.57 10.33 -13.42
C SER A 83 0.24 11.65 -14.12
N LEU A 84 0.29 12.77 -13.39
CA LEU A 84 0.15 14.10 -13.98
C LEU A 84 1.33 14.40 -14.91
N ALA A 85 2.57 14.22 -14.42
CA ALA A 85 3.78 14.44 -15.21
C ALA A 85 3.79 13.58 -16.49
N PHE A 86 3.50 12.28 -16.36
CA PHE A 86 3.44 11.35 -17.48
C PHE A 86 2.51 11.83 -18.60
N ARG A 87 1.30 12.28 -18.24
CA ARG A 87 0.31 12.75 -19.21
C ARG A 87 0.65 14.13 -19.78
N TRP A 88 1.10 15.03 -18.93
CA TRP A 88 1.42 16.41 -19.35
C TRP A 88 2.56 16.46 -20.35
N VAL A 89 3.60 15.67 -20.11
CA VAL A 89 4.75 15.57 -21.03
C VAL A 89 4.41 14.78 -22.30
N GLY A 90 3.26 14.11 -22.36
CA GLY A 90 2.84 13.31 -23.52
C GLY A 90 3.63 12.02 -23.71
N MET A 91 4.14 11.44 -22.62
CA MET A 91 4.91 10.19 -22.63
C MET A 91 4.06 8.99 -22.98
N LYS A 92 4.68 8.00 -23.61
CA LYS A 92 4.04 6.72 -23.92
C LYS A 92 4.55 5.62 -23.00
N SER A 93 3.71 4.62 -22.74
CA SER A 93 4.09 3.45 -21.91
C SER A 93 5.26 2.66 -22.45
N GLU A 94 5.54 2.74 -23.76
CA GLU A 94 6.69 2.11 -24.40
C GLU A 94 8.01 2.82 -24.11
N ASP A 95 7.97 4.11 -23.77
CA ASP A 95 9.16 4.91 -23.44
C ASP A 95 9.66 4.62 -22.03
N VAL A 96 8.81 4.05 -21.17
CA VAL A 96 9.14 3.80 -19.77
C VAL A 96 9.96 2.52 -19.63
N MET A 97 11.03 2.56 -18.82
CA MET A 97 11.82 1.40 -18.45
C MET A 97 10.97 0.36 -17.72
N LYS A 98 11.08 -0.90 -18.16
CA LYS A 98 10.37 -2.05 -17.61
C LYS A 98 11.35 -3.00 -16.90
N ALA A 99 10.83 -3.94 -16.15
CA ALA A 99 11.66 -4.98 -15.51
C ALA A 99 12.50 -5.78 -16.52
N ALA A 100 12.07 -5.89 -17.78
CA ALA A 100 12.84 -6.52 -18.85
C ALA A 100 14.10 -5.71 -19.21
N ASP A 101 13.98 -4.37 -19.28
CA ASP A 101 15.10 -3.46 -19.54
C ASP A 101 16.13 -3.55 -18.39
N MET A 102 15.64 -3.55 -17.15
CA MET A 102 16.48 -3.69 -15.96
C MET A 102 17.23 -5.04 -15.93
N ARG A 103 16.55 -6.15 -16.27
CA ARG A 103 17.19 -7.47 -16.35
C ARG A 103 18.26 -7.52 -17.46
N PHE A 104 17.96 -6.92 -18.61
CA PHE A 104 18.93 -6.85 -19.71
C PHE A 104 20.17 -6.07 -19.30
N LEU A 105 20.00 -4.90 -18.71
CA LEU A 105 21.09 -4.06 -18.24
C LEU A 105 21.92 -4.75 -17.15
N ALA A 106 21.26 -5.32 -16.15
CA ALA A 106 21.90 -6.07 -15.08
C ALA A 106 22.75 -7.23 -15.62
N LYS A 107 22.23 -7.98 -16.60
CA LYS A 107 22.99 -9.05 -17.29
C LYS A 107 24.24 -8.51 -17.98
N LYS A 108 24.18 -7.34 -18.62
CA LYS A 108 25.35 -6.70 -19.27
C LYS A 108 26.39 -6.25 -18.24
N LEU A 109 25.95 -5.84 -17.07
CA LEU A 109 26.79 -5.44 -15.95
C LEU A 109 27.31 -6.63 -15.13
N GLY A 110 26.91 -7.88 -15.42
CA GLY A 110 27.32 -9.05 -14.63
C GLY A 110 26.69 -9.09 -13.23
N ILE A 111 25.63 -8.33 -12.96
CA ILE A 111 24.91 -8.29 -11.69
C ILE A 111 23.54 -8.95 -11.79
N VAL A 112 22.99 -9.40 -10.67
CA VAL A 112 21.70 -10.10 -10.62
C VAL A 112 20.57 -9.11 -10.32
N PHE A 113 19.51 -9.12 -11.16
CA PHE A 113 18.26 -8.39 -10.94
C PHE A 113 17.09 -9.37 -10.80
N LYS A 114 16.42 -9.37 -9.67
CA LYS A 114 15.36 -10.35 -9.34
C LYS A 114 13.97 -9.74 -9.19
N LYS A 115 13.84 -8.42 -9.14
CA LYS A 115 12.54 -7.77 -8.94
C LYS A 115 11.60 -8.17 -10.07
N GLU A 116 10.56 -8.94 -9.73
CA GLU A 116 9.54 -9.41 -10.68
C GLU A 116 8.30 -8.52 -10.59
N GLY A 117 7.59 -8.40 -11.72
CA GLY A 117 6.33 -7.68 -11.81
C GLY A 117 6.42 -6.30 -12.48
N LYS A 118 5.26 -5.68 -12.67
CA LYS A 118 5.19 -4.25 -12.98
C LYS A 118 5.75 -3.54 -11.75
N ILE A 119 6.78 -2.74 -11.95
CA ILE A 119 7.24 -1.81 -10.90
C ILE A 119 6.06 -0.88 -10.65
N ASN A 120 5.28 -1.18 -9.63
CA ASN A 120 4.11 -0.40 -9.25
C ASN A 120 4.60 0.73 -8.33
N LEU A 121 5.02 1.80 -8.99
CA LEU A 121 5.73 2.93 -8.41
C LEU A 121 4.85 3.74 -7.45
N GLU A 122 3.54 3.61 -7.60
CA GLU A 122 2.55 4.34 -6.82
C GLU A 122 2.09 3.58 -5.57
N ASP A 123 2.43 2.27 -5.45
CA ASP A 123 2.13 1.45 -4.27
C ASP A 123 3.32 1.34 -3.30
N GLY A 124 4.34 2.20 -3.45
CA GLY A 124 5.52 2.22 -2.61
C GLY A 124 6.57 1.14 -2.95
N ASP A 125 6.40 0.41 -4.06
CA ASP A 125 7.37 -0.60 -4.50
C ASP A 125 8.70 0.01 -5.00
N LEU A 126 8.68 1.27 -5.46
CA LEU A 126 9.89 2.01 -5.81
C LEU A 126 10.78 2.22 -4.59
N PHE A 127 10.18 2.44 -3.45
CA PHE A 127 10.86 2.79 -2.21
C PHE A 127 11.40 1.59 -1.44
N ARG A 128 11.26 0.36 -1.98
CA ARG A 128 11.81 -0.84 -1.36
C ARG A 128 12.97 -1.35 -2.17
N PRO A 129 14.16 -1.41 -1.57
CA PRO A 129 15.25 -2.12 -2.19
C PRO A 129 14.84 -3.59 -2.38
N GLY A 130 15.09 -4.14 -3.56
CA GLY A 130 14.97 -5.56 -3.79
C GLY A 130 16.06 -6.34 -3.05
N THR A 131 16.07 -7.66 -3.21
CA THR A 131 16.99 -8.53 -2.48
C THR A 131 18.30 -8.80 -3.21
N SER A 132 18.33 -8.57 -4.53
CA SER A 132 19.52 -8.81 -5.33
C SER A 132 20.39 -7.56 -5.46
N GLU A 133 21.64 -7.76 -5.82
CA GLU A 133 22.63 -6.70 -5.99
C GLU A 133 22.15 -5.63 -6.98
N GLY A 134 21.70 -6.04 -8.18
CA GLY A 134 21.18 -5.11 -9.18
C GLY A 134 19.92 -4.37 -8.73
N ASP A 135 19.01 -5.04 -7.98
CA ASP A 135 17.83 -4.37 -7.42
C ASP A 135 18.25 -3.19 -6.52
N ARG A 136 19.31 -3.36 -5.73
CA ARG A 136 19.79 -2.37 -4.76
C ARG A 136 20.55 -1.23 -5.43
N TYR A 137 21.43 -1.50 -6.41
CA TYR A 137 22.10 -0.45 -7.18
C TYR A 137 21.08 0.45 -7.91
N PHE A 138 20.10 -0.14 -8.61
CA PHE A 138 19.09 0.65 -9.31
C PHE A 138 18.15 1.39 -8.36
N HIS A 139 17.91 0.83 -7.17
CA HIS A 139 17.19 1.53 -6.11
C HIS A 139 17.94 2.78 -5.64
N ILE A 140 19.24 2.70 -5.41
CA ILE A 140 20.07 3.85 -5.02
C ILE A 140 19.99 4.96 -6.07
N LEU A 141 20.09 4.62 -7.38
CA LEU A 141 19.94 5.61 -8.46
C LEU A 141 18.55 6.28 -8.45
N ALA A 142 17.50 5.51 -8.27
CA ALA A 142 16.15 6.05 -8.20
C ALA A 142 15.98 6.98 -6.99
N MET A 143 16.47 6.57 -5.82
CA MET A 143 16.35 7.34 -4.59
C MET A 143 17.19 8.62 -4.61
N SER A 144 18.39 8.60 -5.19
CA SER A 144 19.22 9.80 -5.33
C SER A 144 18.52 10.90 -6.13
N LYS A 145 17.85 10.53 -7.22
CA LYS A 145 17.06 11.46 -8.04
C LYS A 145 15.83 11.99 -7.30
N LEU A 146 15.10 11.12 -6.59
CA LEU A 146 13.91 11.54 -5.81
C LEU A 146 14.27 12.50 -4.68
N LYS A 147 15.42 12.27 -4.02
CA LYS A 147 15.95 13.11 -2.95
C LYS A 147 16.74 14.32 -3.47
N GLU A 148 17.00 14.38 -4.78
CA GLU A 148 17.84 15.40 -5.41
C GLU A 148 19.24 15.51 -4.79
N ILE A 149 19.86 14.37 -4.52
CA ILE A 149 21.22 14.26 -3.99
C ILE A 149 22.11 13.43 -4.93
N ASP A 150 23.41 13.58 -4.78
CA ASP A 150 24.38 12.75 -5.52
C ASP A 150 24.21 11.26 -5.20
N TYR A 151 24.30 10.39 -6.23
CA TYR A 151 24.10 8.95 -6.05
C TYR A 151 25.15 8.27 -5.17
N MET A 152 26.38 8.81 -5.08
CA MET A 152 27.39 8.30 -4.15
C MET A 152 27.02 8.65 -2.71
N LYS A 153 26.45 9.84 -2.49
CA LYS A 153 25.92 10.23 -1.17
C LYS A 153 24.77 9.31 -0.77
N GLU A 154 23.86 9.01 -1.70
CA GLU A 154 22.77 8.05 -1.42
C GLU A 154 23.31 6.65 -1.16
N PHE A 155 24.34 6.20 -1.90
CA PHE A 155 25.02 4.94 -1.67
C PHE A 155 25.57 4.83 -0.24
N ASP A 156 26.30 5.88 0.20
CA ASP A 156 26.88 5.93 1.54
C ASP A 156 25.79 5.93 2.64
N MET A 157 24.66 6.63 2.40
CA MET A 157 23.50 6.63 3.31
C MET A 157 22.76 5.30 3.32
N PHE A 158 22.69 4.60 2.20
CA PHE A 158 22.06 3.28 2.11
C PHE A 158 22.77 2.24 2.95
N GLY A 159 24.12 2.35 3.08
CA GLY A 159 24.93 1.64 4.07
C GLY A 159 24.95 0.13 3.91
N ASP A 160 24.76 -0.41 2.70
CA ASP A 160 24.85 -1.84 2.43
C ASP A 160 26.29 -2.26 2.13
N LEU A 161 26.93 -2.83 3.12
CA LEU A 161 28.34 -3.28 3.03
C LEU A 161 28.56 -4.46 2.05
N THR A 162 27.53 -5.04 1.50
CA THR A 162 27.63 -6.13 0.51
C THR A 162 27.73 -5.63 -0.93
N LEU A 163 27.50 -4.33 -1.15
CA LEU A 163 27.65 -3.69 -2.46
C LEU A 163 29.05 -3.10 -2.62
N ASP A 164 29.62 -3.26 -3.81
CA ASP A 164 30.90 -2.62 -4.13
C ASP A 164 30.69 -1.13 -4.46
N ARG A 165 31.22 -0.27 -3.58
CA ARG A 165 31.16 1.18 -3.75
C ARG A 165 31.87 1.66 -5.02
N ALA A 166 32.98 1.03 -5.40
CA ALA A 166 33.73 1.40 -6.60
C ALA A 166 32.98 1.04 -7.88
N TYR A 167 32.04 0.10 -7.82
CA TYR A 167 31.23 -0.31 -8.96
C TYR A 167 30.01 0.60 -9.21
N MET A 168 29.58 1.37 -8.22
CA MET A 168 28.42 2.25 -8.32
C MET A 168 28.48 3.25 -9.50
N PRO A 169 29.62 3.96 -9.78
CA PRO A 169 29.73 4.84 -10.94
C PRO A 169 29.55 4.10 -12.29
N VAL A 170 30.09 2.88 -12.40
CA VAL A 170 29.95 2.05 -13.61
C VAL A 170 28.47 1.71 -13.86
N VAL A 171 27.76 1.33 -12.80
CA VAL A 171 26.30 1.06 -12.89
C VAL A 171 25.53 2.32 -13.27
N ALA A 172 25.86 3.47 -12.68
CA ALA A 172 25.20 4.75 -12.96
C ALA A 172 25.39 5.18 -14.42
N GLU A 173 26.63 5.13 -14.93
CA GLU A 173 26.94 5.46 -16.31
C GLU A 173 26.24 4.52 -17.30
N ALA A 174 26.29 3.23 -17.06
CA ALA A 174 25.64 2.22 -17.90
C ALA A 174 24.11 2.41 -17.91
N TYR A 175 23.52 2.75 -16.76
CA TYR A 175 22.08 3.02 -16.63
C TYR A 175 21.63 4.21 -17.46
N GLU A 176 22.32 5.34 -17.34
CA GLU A 176 22.00 6.56 -18.10
C GLU A 176 22.29 6.39 -19.61
N SER A 177 23.41 5.71 -19.96
CA SER A 177 23.75 5.39 -21.34
C SER A 177 22.69 4.47 -22.00
N TYR A 178 22.19 3.48 -21.27
CA TYR A 178 21.11 2.61 -21.74
C TYR A 178 19.85 3.40 -22.04
N LYS A 179 19.41 4.26 -21.13
CA LYS A 179 18.23 5.11 -21.32
C LYS A 179 18.37 6.00 -22.55
N LYS A 180 19.52 6.66 -22.69
CA LYS A 180 19.80 7.53 -23.83
C LYS A 180 19.78 6.75 -25.16
N THR A 181 20.44 5.58 -25.22
CA THR A 181 20.56 4.78 -26.44
C THR A 181 19.20 4.21 -26.88
N HIS A 182 18.37 3.75 -25.93
CA HIS A 182 17.08 3.13 -26.22
C HIS A 182 15.90 4.10 -26.15
N LYS A 183 16.17 5.40 -25.96
CA LYS A 183 15.16 6.46 -25.75
C LYS A 183 14.17 6.10 -24.65
N LYS A 184 14.70 5.58 -23.54
CA LYS A 184 13.93 5.20 -22.36
C LYS A 184 14.03 6.24 -21.27
N ILE A 185 12.99 6.33 -20.48
CA ILE A 185 12.93 7.12 -19.25
C ILE A 185 12.60 6.20 -18.08
N ASP A 186 13.17 6.49 -16.95
CA ASP A 186 12.72 5.87 -15.71
C ASP A 186 11.58 6.70 -15.08
N PHE A 187 11.10 6.23 -13.96
CA PHE A 187 9.95 6.84 -13.32
C PHE A 187 10.25 8.22 -12.73
N THR A 188 11.47 8.42 -12.24
CA THR A 188 11.89 9.71 -11.69
C THR A 188 12.16 10.72 -12.81
N ASP A 189 12.63 10.25 -13.96
CA ASP A 189 12.81 11.12 -15.15
C ASP A 189 11.49 11.77 -15.59
N MET A 190 10.33 11.14 -15.33
CA MET A 190 9.02 11.76 -15.64
C MET A 190 8.83 13.09 -14.93
N LEU A 191 9.23 13.16 -13.64
CA LEU A 191 9.15 14.39 -12.87
C LEU A 191 10.20 15.41 -13.33
N LEU A 192 11.42 14.94 -13.67
CA LEU A 192 12.47 15.81 -14.22
C LEU A 192 12.08 16.41 -15.56
N GLU A 193 11.48 15.63 -16.46
CA GLU A 193 11.01 16.14 -17.76
C GLU A 193 9.85 17.12 -17.60
N PHE A 194 8.96 16.89 -16.63
CA PHE A 194 7.92 17.86 -16.29
C PHE A 194 8.52 19.19 -15.80
N LEU A 195 9.48 19.12 -14.87
CA LEU A 195 10.20 20.31 -14.36
C LEU A 195 10.91 21.09 -15.46
N LYS A 196 11.49 20.43 -16.47
CA LYS A 196 12.15 21.10 -17.60
C LYS A 196 11.19 21.94 -18.44
N GLN A 197 9.90 21.60 -18.49
CA GLN A 197 8.91 22.37 -19.23
C GLN A 197 8.56 23.69 -18.54
N GLN A 198 8.82 23.82 -17.23
CA GLN A 198 8.53 25.00 -16.41
C GLN A 198 7.09 25.48 -16.52
N THR A 199 6.16 24.60 -16.82
CA THR A 199 4.74 24.89 -16.98
C THR A 199 3.89 23.70 -16.52
N GLY A 200 2.64 23.97 -16.17
CA GLY A 200 1.65 22.97 -15.75
C GLY A 200 0.25 23.34 -16.21
N PRO A 201 -0.77 22.55 -15.89
CA PRO A 201 -2.15 22.89 -16.20
C PRO A 201 -2.55 24.20 -15.52
N GLU A 202 -3.35 25.01 -16.22
CA GLU A 202 -4.00 26.16 -15.60
C GLU A 202 -5.08 25.71 -14.64
N LEU A 203 -4.95 26.08 -13.38
CA LEU A 203 -5.82 25.63 -12.30
C LEU A 203 -6.46 26.82 -11.58
N ASP A 204 -7.72 26.70 -11.24
CA ASP A 204 -8.35 27.61 -10.29
C ASP A 204 -8.16 27.11 -8.86
N LEU A 205 -8.02 25.78 -8.70
CA LEU A 205 -7.83 25.13 -7.40
C LEU A 205 -6.84 23.97 -7.50
N LEU A 206 -5.77 24.03 -6.72
CA LEU A 206 -4.78 22.97 -6.52
C LEU A 206 -4.93 22.37 -5.13
N ILE A 207 -5.16 21.08 -5.04
CA ILE A 207 -5.24 20.33 -3.78
C ILE A 207 -4.16 19.25 -3.78
N ILE A 208 -3.33 19.25 -2.74
CA ILE A 208 -2.34 18.21 -2.48
C ILE A 208 -2.76 17.47 -1.20
N ASP A 209 -3.15 16.21 -1.32
CA ASP A 209 -3.47 15.36 -0.17
C ASP A 209 -2.26 14.50 0.24
N GLU A 210 -2.13 14.21 1.54
CA GLU A 210 -0.98 13.53 2.15
C GLU A 210 0.35 14.25 1.85
N ALA A 211 0.35 15.59 1.86
CA ALA A 211 1.48 16.43 1.47
C ALA A 211 2.76 16.18 2.30
N GLN A 212 2.65 15.68 3.54
CA GLN A 212 3.80 15.35 4.38
C GLN A 212 4.64 14.18 3.82
N ASP A 213 4.12 13.41 2.86
CA ASP A 213 4.82 12.27 2.26
C ASP A 213 5.54 12.62 0.94
N LEU A 214 5.40 13.85 0.46
CA LEU A 214 6.06 14.28 -0.77
C LEU A 214 7.59 14.34 -0.60
N VAL A 215 8.30 13.84 -1.63
CA VAL A 215 9.76 13.92 -1.71
C VAL A 215 10.23 15.24 -2.34
N PRO A 216 11.50 15.66 -2.19
CA PRO A 216 12.00 16.96 -2.65
C PRO A 216 11.62 17.32 -4.09
N ILE A 217 11.86 16.41 -5.06
CA ILE A 217 11.54 16.66 -6.46
C ILE A 217 10.03 16.87 -6.71
N GLN A 218 9.17 16.23 -5.91
CA GLN A 218 7.72 16.43 -6.00
C GLN A 218 7.31 17.79 -5.45
N TRP A 219 7.96 18.23 -4.36
CA TRP A 219 7.76 19.60 -3.85
C TRP A 219 8.20 20.64 -4.87
N ARG A 220 9.32 20.43 -5.55
CA ARG A 220 9.75 21.32 -6.65
C ARG A 220 8.72 21.37 -7.78
N MET A 221 8.21 20.21 -8.21
CA MET A 221 7.16 20.15 -9.22
C MET A 221 5.93 20.95 -8.80
N VAL A 222 5.51 20.86 -7.54
CA VAL A 222 4.39 21.63 -7.01
C VAL A 222 4.71 23.12 -7.01
N LYS A 223 5.85 23.53 -6.45
CA LYS A 223 6.19 24.95 -6.24
C LYS A 223 6.63 25.68 -7.52
N GLU A 224 7.35 25.00 -8.41
CA GLU A 224 7.91 25.62 -9.61
C GLU A 224 6.97 25.56 -10.83
N CYS A 225 6.10 24.53 -10.91
CA CYS A 225 5.30 24.31 -12.11
C CYS A 225 3.78 24.38 -11.89
N LEU A 226 3.27 23.88 -10.75
CA LEU A 226 1.82 23.84 -10.52
C LEU A 226 1.29 25.08 -9.83
N LEU A 227 1.96 25.52 -8.77
CA LEU A 227 1.54 26.68 -8.00
C LEU A 227 1.49 27.98 -8.83
N PRO A 228 2.49 28.30 -9.67
CA PRO A 228 2.44 29.52 -10.50
C PRO A 228 1.27 29.55 -11.50
N ASN A 229 0.70 28.37 -11.82
CA ASN A 229 -0.44 28.21 -12.71
C ASN A 229 -1.76 27.99 -11.93
N SER A 230 -1.79 28.25 -10.63
CA SER A 230 -2.94 27.98 -9.75
C SER A 230 -3.37 29.26 -9.03
N LYS A 231 -4.70 29.49 -8.94
CA LYS A 231 -5.22 30.67 -8.20
C LYS A 231 -5.25 30.43 -6.70
N LYS A 232 -5.58 29.21 -6.25
CA LYS A 232 -5.59 28.81 -4.84
C LYS A 232 -4.97 27.44 -4.68
N ALA A 233 -4.24 27.22 -3.59
CA ALA A 233 -3.61 25.94 -3.27
C ALA A 233 -3.87 25.53 -1.82
N TYR A 234 -4.22 24.25 -1.62
CA TYR A 234 -4.39 23.62 -0.32
C TYR A 234 -3.46 22.41 -0.18
N TYR A 235 -2.68 22.38 0.87
CA TYR A 235 -1.77 21.28 1.22
C TYR A 235 -2.33 20.59 2.46
N ALA A 236 -2.96 19.44 2.29
CA ALA A 236 -3.51 18.70 3.41
C ALA A 236 -2.59 17.56 3.82
N GLY A 237 -2.43 17.39 5.12
CA GLY A 237 -1.56 16.35 5.65
C GLY A 237 -1.57 16.27 7.17
N ASP A 238 -0.71 15.41 7.69
CA ASP A 238 -0.42 15.30 9.12
C ASP A 238 1.07 15.02 9.31
N ASP A 239 1.80 16.01 9.80
CA ASP A 239 3.24 15.89 10.07
C ASP A 239 3.56 14.78 11.07
N ASP A 240 2.62 14.47 12.00
CA ASP A 240 2.73 13.36 12.93
C ASP A 240 2.58 11.98 12.24
N GLN A 241 2.11 11.95 10.99
CA GLN A 241 2.01 10.74 10.16
C GLN A 241 3.03 10.69 9.02
N CYS A 242 4.08 11.52 9.04
CA CYS A 242 5.20 11.47 8.12
C CYS A 242 6.12 10.29 8.47
N ILE A 243 5.85 9.12 7.89
CA ILE A 243 6.56 7.87 8.18
C ILE A 243 7.35 7.32 6.99
N PHE A 244 7.41 8.07 5.88
CA PHE A 244 8.14 7.68 4.68
C PHE A 244 9.47 8.43 4.51
N ASN A 245 10.11 8.85 5.61
CA ASN A 245 11.40 9.57 5.57
C ASN A 245 12.48 8.80 4.80
N PHE A 246 12.46 7.47 4.83
CA PHE A 246 13.37 6.64 4.07
C PHE A 246 13.24 6.80 2.54
N THR A 247 12.12 7.34 2.05
CA THR A 247 11.92 7.69 0.64
C THR A 247 12.47 9.07 0.28
N GLY A 248 12.91 9.85 1.26
CA GLY A 248 13.32 11.23 1.11
C GLY A 248 12.22 12.25 1.49
N ALA A 249 11.04 11.79 1.89
CA ALA A 249 10.06 12.69 2.48
C ALA A 249 10.65 13.38 3.72
N ASN A 250 10.45 14.68 3.81
CA ASN A 250 10.95 15.48 4.92
C ASN A 250 9.82 16.36 5.44
N VAL A 251 9.47 16.15 6.68
CA VAL A 251 8.37 16.84 7.35
C VAL A 251 8.49 18.37 7.30
N ASN A 252 9.72 18.90 7.26
CA ASN A 252 9.95 20.34 7.21
C ASN A 252 9.40 21.01 5.93
N TYR A 253 9.35 20.29 4.82
CA TYR A 253 8.70 20.82 3.61
C TYR A 253 7.21 21.10 3.85
N PHE A 254 6.51 20.16 4.49
CA PHE A 254 5.10 20.33 4.80
C PHE A 254 4.86 21.35 5.91
N LEU A 255 5.69 21.37 6.96
CA LEU A 255 5.56 22.34 8.06
C LEU A 255 5.71 23.79 7.58
N ASN A 256 6.48 24.02 6.50
CA ASN A 256 6.80 25.34 5.97
C ASN A 256 6.17 25.59 4.58
N CYS A 257 5.20 24.79 4.13
CA CYS A 257 4.68 24.87 2.77
C CYS A 257 3.79 26.09 2.52
N ALA A 258 3.14 26.65 3.53
CA ALA A 258 2.26 27.81 3.45
C ALA A 258 2.30 28.63 4.75
N ASN A 259 2.03 29.92 4.66
CA ASN A 259 1.92 30.80 5.83
C ASN A 259 0.57 30.64 6.54
N ASN A 260 -0.51 30.48 5.77
CA ASN A 260 -1.83 30.24 6.33
C ASN A 260 -1.99 28.75 6.68
N HIS A 261 -2.59 28.48 7.82
CA HIS A 261 -2.82 27.10 8.22
C HIS A 261 -4.12 26.94 9.02
N ILE A 262 -4.75 25.79 8.79
CA ILE A 262 -5.95 25.34 9.49
C ILE A 262 -5.59 24.02 10.20
N VAL A 263 -6.02 23.87 11.45
CA VAL A 263 -5.91 22.60 12.18
C VAL A 263 -7.31 22.05 12.36
N LEU A 264 -7.55 20.82 11.88
CA LEU A 264 -8.80 20.12 12.11
C LEU A 264 -8.83 19.61 13.56
N ASP A 265 -9.82 19.98 14.31
CA ASP A 265 -9.83 19.91 15.78
C ASP A 265 -10.66 18.75 16.37
N LYS A 266 -11.34 17.93 15.53
CA LYS A 266 -12.16 16.81 16.01
C LYS A 266 -11.88 15.53 15.22
N SER A 267 -11.49 14.46 15.91
CA SER A 267 -11.37 13.13 15.33
C SER A 267 -12.71 12.38 15.39
N PHE A 268 -13.07 11.74 14.26
CA PHE A 268 -14.22 10.83 14.14
C PHE A 268 -13.81 9.35 14.21
N ARG A 269 -12.51 9.09 14.39
CA ARG A 269 -11.95 7.73 14.42
C ARG A 269 -11.47 7.33 15.80
N VAL A 270 -10.60 8.13 16.39
CA VAL A 270 -9.78 7.76 17.54
C VAL A 270 -10.54 7.97 18.84
N PRO A 271 -10.85 6.91 19.61
CA PRO A 271 -11.53 7.04 20.89
C PRO A 271 -10.58 7.57 21.98
N TYR A 272 -11.15 8.02 23.10
CA TYR A 272 -10.40 8.75 24.14
C TYR A 272 -9.20 7.98 24.71
N ALA A 273 -9.38 6.72 25.12
CA ALA A 273 -8.28 5.91 25.67
C ALA A 273 -7.13 5.70 24.66
N VAL A 274 -7.47 5.43 23.39
CA VAL A 274 -6.49 5.29 22.30
C VAL A 274 -5.79 6.63 22.04
N TYR A 275 -6.53 7.75 22.08
CA TYR A 275 -5.96 9.10 21.93
C TYR A 275 -4.93 9.40 23.02
N GLN A 276 -5.19 9.06 24.28
CA GLN A 276 -4.23 9.27 25.36
C GLN A 276 -2.92 8.52 25.13
N THR A 277 -3.00 7.25 24.75
CA THR A 277 -1.82 6.44 24.40
C THR A 277 -1.10 7.00 23.16
N ALA A 278 -1.82 7.35 22.12
CA ALA A 278 -1.22 7.93 20.92
C ALA A 278 -0.57 9.29 21.23
N LYS A 279 -1.17 10.09 22.10
CA LYS A 279 -0.63 11.37 22.55
C LYS A 279 0.71 11.19 23.28
N SER A 280 0.82 10.24 24.20
CA SER A 280 2.09 9.97 24.91
C SER A 280 3.22 9.54 23.97
N ILE A 281 2.88 8.83 22.86
CA ILE A 281 3.85 8.48 21.83
C ILE A 281 4.32 9.72 21.07
N ILE A 282 3.37 10.54 20.57
CA ILE A 282 3.70 11.60 19.63
C ILE A 282 4.30 12.82 20.32
N GLU A 283 4.07 13.01 21.61
CA GLU A 283 4.71 14.08 22.41
C GLU A 283 6.22 13.89 22.57
N LYS A 284 6.76 12.70 22.29
CA LYS A 284 8.20 12.41 22.25
C LYS A 284 8.88 12.95 20.99
N VAL A 285 8.13 13.31 19.93
CA VAL A 285 8.67 13.83 18.67
C VAL A 285 9.07 15.30 18.82
N HIS A 286 10.31 15.62 18.41
CA HIS A 286 10.88 16.97 18.55
C HIS A 286 10.42 17.91 17.42
N THR A 287 10.44 17.44 16.16
CA THR A 287 10.11 18.27 14.99
C THR A 287 8.66 18.05 14.57
N ARG A 288 7.73 18.83 15.12
CA ARG A 288 6.30 18.74 14.81
C ARG A 288 5.55 20.03 15.05
N LYS A 289 4.37 20.17 14.42
CA LYS A 289 3.41 21.21 14.77
C LYS A 289 2.56 20.76 15.96
N LEU A 290 2.50 21.59 17.00
CA LEU A 290 1.60 21.33 18.11
C LEU A 290 0.15 21.49 17.65
N LYS A 291 -0.61 20.40 17.69
CA LYS A 291 -2.01 20.32 17.31
C LYS A 291 -2.86 19.94 18.52
N LYS A 292 -3.90 20.72 18.77
CA LYS A 292 -4.91 20.37 19.78
C LYS A 292 -6.14 19.87 19.04
N TYR A 293 -6.49 18.60 19.23
CA TYR A 293 -7.71 18.04 18.69
C TYR A 293 -8.42 17.17 19.73
N LYS A 294 -9.72 17.03 19.58
CA LYS A 294 -10.58 16.23 20.45
C LYS A 294 -10.71 14.82 19.86
N PRO A 295 -10.57 13.77 20.68
CA PRO A 295 -10.94 12.43 20.24
C PRO A 295 -12.44 12.34 19.97
N LYS A 296 -12.92 11.24 19.39
CA LYS A 296 -14.35 10.96 19.33
C LYS A 296 -14.90 10.75 20.76
N GLU A 297 -16.21 10.89 20.92
CA GLU A 297 -16.87 10.88 22.23
C GLU A 297 -16.82 9.52 22.95
N GLU A 298 -16.58 8.44 22.22
CA GLU A 298 -16.47 7.09 22.77
C GLU A 298 -15.17 6.92 23.57
N GLU A 299 -15.25 6.26 24.73
CA GLU A 299 -14.10 6.02 25.61
C GLU A 299 -13.06 5.13 24.93
N GLY A 300 -13.49 4.02 24.28
CA GLY A 300 -12.60 3.01 23.74
C GLY A 300 -11.89 2.20 24.83
N LEU A 301 -10.94 1.36 24.43
CA LEU A 301 -10.18 0.53 25.36
C LEU A 301 -8.73 0.38 24.89
N VAL A 302 -7.80 0.38 25.86
CA VAL A 302 -6.40 -0.03 25.64
C VAL A 302 -6.07 -1.17 26.58
N SER A 303 -5.54 -2.26 26.05
CA SER A 303 -5.17 -3.46 26.80
C SER A 303 -3.75 -3.89 26.46
N TYR A 304 -3.03 -4.47 27.42
CA TYR A 304 -1.64 -4.85 27.31
C TYR A 304 -1.49 -6.37 27.39
N TYR A 305 -0.61 -6.93 26.57
CA TYR A 305 -0.37 -8.37 26.46
C TYR A 305 1.13 -8.63 26.32
N TYR A 306 1.60 -9.72 26.92
CA TYR A 306 2.99 -10.17 26.74
C TYR A 306 3.18 -10.96 25.45
N ASP A 307 2.13 -11.60 24.97
CA ASP A 307 2.15 -12.37 23.74
C ASP A 307 0.94 -12.07 22.86
N VAL A 308 1.17 -11.99 21.54
CA VAL A 308 0.10 -11.71 20.57
C VAL A 308 -1.00 -12.77 20.57
N MET A 309 -0.69 -14.02 20.97
CA MET A 309 -1.68 -15.11 21.04
C MET A 309 -2.57 -15.06 22.28
N ASP A 310 -2.24 -14.22 23.26
CA ASP A 310 -3.13 -13.95 24.40
C ASP A 310 -4.29 -13.03 24.01
N VAL A 311 -4.19 -12.37 22.84
CA VAL A 311 -5.27 -11.54 22.28
C VAL A 311 -6.36 -12.43 21.70
N ASN A 312 -7.60 -12.19 22.09
CA ASN A 312 -8.75 -12.94 21.57
C ASN A 312 -9.19 -12.43 20.19
N PHE A 313 -8.78 -13.12 19.13
CA PHE A 313 -9.14 -12.79 17.74
C PHE A 313 -10.44 -13.47 17.25
N ASN A 314 -11.28 -14.05 18.12
CA ASN A 314 -12.43 -14.84 17.67
C ASN A 314 -13.51 -14.01 16.98
N GLU A 315 -13.68 -12.75 17.37
CA GLU A 315 -14.73 -11.88 16.83
C GLU A 315 -14.19 -10.50 16.45
N GLY A 316 -14.94 -9.76 15.62
CA GLY A 316 -14.63 -8.40 15.23
C GLY A 316 -13.68 -8.26 14.05
N GLU A 317 -13.45 -7.02 13.63
CA GLU A 317 -12.51 -6.63 12.58
C GLU A 317 -11.17 -6.27 13.19
N TRP A 318 -10.09 -6.84 12.64
CA TRP A 318 -8.76 -6.74 13.22
C TRP A 318 -7.71 -6.23 12.24
N TYR A 319 -6.84 -5.36 12.74
CA TYR A 319 -5.51 -5.16 12.21
C TYR A 319 -4.46 -5.70 13.19
N ILE A 320 -3.58 -6.57 12.73
CA ILE A 320 -2.38 -6.98 13.45
C ILE A 320 -1.20 -6.26 12.81
N LEU A 321 -0.59 -5.36 13.54
CA LEU A 321 0.42 -4.43 13.05
C LEU A 321 1.77 -4.68 13.72
N ALA A 322 2.83 -4.69 12.93
CA ALA A 322 4.19 -4.75 13.44
C ALA A 322 5.12 -3.86 12.61
N ARG A 323 6.30 -3.57 13.16
CA ARG A 323 7.32 -2.74 12.52
C ARG A 323 7.87 -3.37 11.23
N THR A 324 8.04 -4.69 11.19
CA THR A 324 8.66 -5.40 10.06
C THR A 324 7.90 -6.66 9.62
N ASN A 325 8.13 -7.06 8.36
CA ASN A 325 7.59 -8.31 7.84
C ASN A 325 8.15 -9.56 8.53
N ARG A 326 9.36 -9.51 9.12
CA ARG A 326 9.95 -10.63 9.85
C ARG A 326 9.13 -10.96 11.10
N ILE A 327 8.76 -9.94 11.88
CA ILE A 327 7.88 -10.11 13.05
C ILE A 327 6.54 -10.68 12.62
N LEU A 328 5.95 -10.15 11.55
CA LEU A 328 4.67 -10.63 11.02
C LEU A 328 4.72 -12.05 10.45
N PHE A 329 5.89 -12.53 10.03
CA PHE A 329 6.04 -13.91 9.59
C PHE A 329 5.79 -14.88 10.76
N ASP A 330 6.45 -14.67 11.89
CA ASP A 330 6.29 -15.51 13.09
C ASP A 330 4.84 -15.46 13.61
N VAL A 331 4.22 -14.29 13.64
CA VAL A 331 2.82 -14.12 14.01
C VAL A 331 1.90 -14.88 13.04
N SER A 332 2.15 -14.77 11.73
CA SER A 332 1.35 -15.47 10.71
C SER A 332 1.38 -16.99 10.87
N GLU A 333 2.56 -17.54 11.15
CA GLU A 333 2.70 -19.00 11.36
C GLU A 333 1.99 -19.47 12.63
N ARG A 334 2.00 -18.67 13.69
CA ARG A 334 1.28 -18.97 14.94
C ARG A 334 -0.24 -18.90 14.74
N LEU A 335 -0.75 -17.87 14.07
CA LEU A 335 -2.17 -17.75 13.73
C LEU A 335 -2.67 -18.92 12.87
N LYS A 336 -1.84 -19.41 11.92
CA LYS A 336 -2.16 -20.60 11.13
C LYS A 336 -2.28 -21.84 12.00
N LYS A 337 -1.39 -22.04 12.97
CA LYS A 337 -1.46 -23.18 13.91
C LYS A 337 -2.76 -23.18 14.69
N GLU A 338 -3.23 -22.00 15.09
CA GLU A 338 -4.51 -21.81 15.79
C GLU A 338 -5.74 -21.84 14.86
N GLY A 339 -5.54 -21.91 13.55
CA GLY A 339 -6.61 -22.00 12.56
C GLY A 339 -7.29 -20.68 12.21
N TYR A 340 -6.68 -19.54 12.49
CA TYR A 340 -7.19 -18.26 12.05
C TYR A 340 -6.92 -18.02 10.56
N VAL A 341 -7.94 -17.57 9.83
CA VAL A 341 -7.82 -17.17 8.43
C VAL A 341 -7.67 -15.64 8.36
N PHE A 342 -6.69 -15.19 7.62
CA PHE A 342 -6.34 -13.78 7.55
C PHE A 342 -5.90 -13.37 6.14
N TRP A 343 -5.96 -12.07 5.90
CA TRP A 343 -5.35 -11.40 4.74
C TRP A 343 -4.04 -10.76 5.16
N LYS A 344 -2.98 -11.00 4.40
CA LYS A 344 -1.69 -10.34 4.59
C LYS A 344 -1.42 -9.36 3.47
N GLU A 345 -1.20 -8.10 3.83
CA GLU A 345 -0.94 -7.04 2.85
C GLU A 345 0.29 -7.34 1.98
N GLY A 346 0.04 -7.42 0.65
CA GLY A 346 1.04 -7.76 -0.35
C GLY A 346 1.31 -9.25 -0.54
N ALA A 347 0.56 -10.14 0.14
CA ALA A 347 0.65 -11.59 -0.04
C ALA A 347 -0.72 -12.27 -0.26
N GLY A 348 -1.84 -11.57 0.08
CA GLY A 348 -3.18 -12.10 -0.10
C GLY A 348 -3.67 -12.96 1.07
N TRP A 349 -4.64 -13.80 0.80
CA TRP A 349 -5.24 -14.71 1.77
C TRP A 349 -4.25 -15.77 2.27
N SER A 350 -4.30 -16.08 3.55
CA SER A 350 -3.50 -17.16 4.19
C SER A 350 -3.81 -18.56 3.66
N ILE A 351 -5.00 -18.74 3.08
CA ILE A 351 -5.38 -19.89 2.24
C ILE A 351 -5.80 -19.32 0.89
N SER A 352 -5.25 -19.82 -0.22
CA SER A 352 -5.64 -19.31 -1.54
C SER A 352 -7.09 -19.63 -1.89
N GLU A 353 -7.76 -18.70 -2.56
CA GLU A 353 -9.15 -18.87 -3.03
C GLU A 353 -9.34 -20.13 -3.88
N GLU A 354 -8.34 -20.49 -4.68
CA GLU A 354 -8.34 -21.69 -5.51
C GLU A 354 -8.36 -22.97 -4.67
N VAL A 355 -7.64 -23.00 -3.53
CA VAL A 355 -7.65 -24.14 -2.61
C VAL A 355 -9.02 -24.25 -1.95
N VAL A 356 -9.57 -23.11 -1.48
CA VAL A 356 -10.91 -23.10 -0.85
C VAL A 356 -11.96 -23.57 -1.85
N SER A 357 -12.01 -23.00 -3.05
CA SER A 357 -12.95 -23.40 -4.10
C SER A 357 -12.84 -24.88 -4.49
N SER A 358 -11.61 -25.42 -4.52
CA SER A 358 -11.40 -26.84 -4.83
C SER A 358 -11.90 -27.76 -3.72
N ILE A 359 -11.71 -27.38 -2.45
CA ILE A 359 -12.23 -28.14 -1.31
C ILE A 359 -13.76 -28.09 -1.28
N GLU A 360 -14.34 -26.89 -1.47
CA GLU A 360 -15.79 -26.72 -1.53
C GLU A 360 -16.40 -27.52 -2.69
N GLY A 361 -15.74 -27.51 -3.86
CA GLY A 361 -16.12 -28.32 -5.01
C GLY A 361 -16.15 -29.81 -4.66
N TRP A 362 -15.08 -30.33 -4.00
CA TRP A 362 -15.04 -31.71 -3.57
C TRP A 362 -16.16 -32.05 -2.56
N LEU A 363 -16.41 -31.14 -1.61
CA LEU A 363 -17.48 -31.33 -0.63
C LEU A 363 -18.89 -31.36 -1.25
N LYS A 364 -19.11 -30.57 -2.32
CA LYS A 364 -20.34 -30.64 -3.13
C LYS A 364 -20.46 -31.96 -3.86
N ILE A 365 -19.36 -32.43 -4.48
CA ILE A 365 -19.29 -33.73 -5.16
C ILE A 365 -19.66 -34.86 -4.19
N CYS A 366 -19.11 -34.84 -2.97
CA CYS A 366 -19.43 -35.84 -1.95
C CYS A 366 -20.89 -35.82 -1.49
N LYS A 367 -21.61 -34.74 -1.73
CA LYS A 367 -23.06 -34.55 -1.42
C LYS A 367 -23.95 -34.73 -2.65
N ASP A 368 -23.45 -35.36 -3.70
CA ASP A 368 -24.17 -35.56 -4.98
C ASP A 368 -24.65 -34.24 -5.64
N GLN A 369 -24.00 -33.13 -5.36
CA GLN A 369 -24.29 -31.82 -5.99
C GLN A 369 -23.49 -31.68 -7.27
N SER A 370 -24.12 -31.08 -8.29
CA SER A 370 -23.48 -30.78 -9.56
C SER A 370 -22.56 -29.57 -9.46
N LEU A 371 -21.51 -29.57 -10.27
CA LEU A 371 -20.62 -28.45 -10.50
C LEU A 371 -20.75 -27.93 -11.91
N THR A 372 -20.57 -26.62 -12.12
CA THR A 372 -20.41 -26.04 -13.46
C THR A 372 -19.11 -26.53 -14.10
N VAL A 373 -19.01 -26.47 -15.42
CA VAL A 373 -17.76 -26.83 -16.14
C VAL A 373 -16.59 -26.01 -15.61
N HIS A 374 -16.78 -24.70 -15.40
CA HIS A 374 -15.76 -23.84 -14.83
C HIS A 374 -15.24 -24.38 -13.46
N GLN A 375 -16.14 -24.80 -12.57
CA GLN A 375 -15.77 -25.35 -11.27
C GLN A 375 -15.05 -26.70 -11.41
N TRP A 376 -15.48 -27.56 -12.32
CA TRP A 376 -14.78 -28.81 -12.65
C TRP A 376 -13.37 -28.58 -13.19
N VAL A 377 -13.19 -27.58 -14.07
CA VAL A 377 -11.88 -27.19 -14.61
C VAL A 377 -10.96 -26.70 -13.48
N GLN A 378 -11.45 -25.81 -12.62
CA GLN A 378 -10.66 -25.31 -11.47
C GLN A 378 -10.28 -26.44 -10.51
N PHE A 379 -11.23 -27.29 -10.15
CA PHE A 379 -11.01 -28.48 -9.32
C PHE A 379 -9.96 -29.42 -9.94
N SER A 380 -10.08 -29.73 -11.22
CA SER A 380 -9.20 -30.66 -11.93
C SER A 380 -7.74 -30.21 -11.92
N LYS A 381 -7.48 -28.89 -11.96
CA LYS A 381 -6.12 -28.31 -11.91
C LYS A 381 -5.42 -28.58 -10.57
N ARG A 382 -6.20 -28.78 -9.52
CA ARG A 382 -5.70 -28.97 -8.15
C ARG A 382 -5.72 -30.42 -7.67
N THR A 383 -6.14 -31.38 -8.48
CA THR A 383 -6.12 -32.80 -8.10
C THR A 383 -4.68 -33.33 -8.04
N LYS A 384 -4.43 -34.31 -7.17
CA LYS A 384 -3.19 -35.10 -7.17
C LYS A 384 -3.00 -35.84 -8.49
N LYS A 385 -1.74 -36.12 -8.80
CA LYS A 385 -1.39 -36.98 -9.93
C LYS A 385 -2.07 -38.37 -9.76
N GLY A 386 -2.68 -38.86 -10.84
CA GLY A 386 -3.40 -40.13 -10.83
C GLY A 386 -4.88 -40.03 -10.44
N MET A 387 -5.37 -38.89 -9.92
CA MET A 387 -6.82 -38.70 -9.68
C MET A 387 -7.58 -38.43 -10.98
N ILE A 388 -6.92 -37.80 -11.94
CA ILE A 388 -7.41 -37.61 -13.32
C ILE A 388 -6.28 -38.02 -14.24
N GLU A 389 -6.54 -39.02 -15.08
CA GLU A 389 -5.59 -39.57 -16.04
C GLU A 389 -5.24 -38.58 -17.17
N HIS A 390 -4.14 -38.88 -17.89
CA HIS A 390 -3.68 -38.05 -18.99
C HIS A 390 -4.79 -37.86 -20.05
N GLY A 391 -5.05 -36.61 -20.44
CA GLY A 391 -6.13 -36.24 -21.35
C GLY A 391 -7.47 -35.95 -20.69
N GLY A 392 -7.74 -36.45 -19.47
CA GLY A 392 -9.01 -36.23 -18.77
C GLY A 392 -9.30 -34.76 -18.47
N LYS A 393 -8.28 -33.98 -18.08
CA LYS A 393 -8.44 -32.53 -17.86
C LYS A 393 -8.90 -31.79 -19.13
N ARG A 394 -8.34 -32.13 -20.30
CA ARG A 394 -8.73 -31.55 -21.58
C ARG A 394 -10.17 -31.92 -21.94
N LYS A 395 -10.60 -33.14 -21.65
CA LYS A 395 -11.99 -33.55 -21.88
C LYS A 395 -12.98 -32.82 -20.96
N ILE A 396 -12.59 -32.54 -19.71
CA ILE A 396 -13.40 -31.70 -18.80
C ILE A 396 -13.56 -30.28 -19.37
N GLU A 397 -12.51 -29.71 -19.94
CA GLU A 397 -12.56 -28.37 -20.59
C GLU A 397 -13.45 -28.34 -21.84
N GLN A 398 -13.72 -29.49 -22.47
CA GLN A 398 -14.56 -29.63 -23.66
C GLN A 398 -16.04 -29.92 -23.35
N LEU A 399 -16.42 -30.04 -22.08
CA LEU A 399 -17.82 -30.19 -21.67
C LEU A 399 -18.63 -28.92 -22.06
N ASP A 400 -19.93 -29.10 -22.27
CA ASP A 400 -20.82 -27.97 -22.57
C ASP A 400 -20.87 -26.96 -21.40
N PRO A 401 -20.39 -25.73 -21.59
CA PRO A 401 -20.33 -24.72 -20.53
C PRO A 401 -21.70 -24.32 -19.96
N GLY A 402 -22.78 -24.54 -20.69
CA GLY A 402 -24.15 -24.24 -20.27
C GLY A 402 -24.74 -25.24 -19.26
N ASN A 403 -24.07 -26.39 -19.06
CA ASN A 403 -24.54 -27.47 -18.21
C ASN A 403 -23.77 -27.57 -16.90
N THR A 404 -24.36 -28.28 -15.93
CA THR A 404 -23.74 -28.71 -14.69
C THR A 404 -23.68 -30.23 -14.65
N TYR A 405 -22.65 -30.77 -14.01
CA TYR A 405 -22.39 -32.22 -13.98
C TYR A 405 -22.13 -32.67 -12.54
N THR A 406 -22.75 -33.77 -12.15
CA THR A 406 -22.37 -34.54 -10.95
C THR A 406 -21.15 -35.42 -11.26
N LEU A 407 -20.52 -36.00 -10.23
CA LEU A 407 -19.47 -36.98 -10.45
C LEU A 407 -20.01 -38.25 -11.16
N ASP A 408 -21.23 -38.68 -10.84
CA ASP A 408 -21.85 -39.86 -11.46
C ASP A 408 -22.13 -39.62 -12.95
N ASP A 409 -22.57 -38.41 -13.35
CA ASP A 409 -22.72 -38.08 -14.78
C ASP A 409 -21.40 -38.23 -15.53
N LEU A 410 -20.30 -37.77 -14.93
CA LEU A 410 -18.98 -37.89 -15.56
C LEU A 410 -18.44 -39.32 -15.56
N LEU A 411 -18.66 -40.08 -14.49
CA LEU A 411 -18.25 -41.49 -14.41
C LEU A 411 -19.02 -42.40 -15.40
N ASN A 412 -20.27 -42.06 -15.69
CA ASN A 412 -21.12 -42.79 -16.64
C ASN A 412 -20.95 -42.30 -18.11
N SER A 413 -20.08 -41.32 -18.34
CA SER A 413 -19.73 -40.79 -19.68
C SER A 413 -18.37 -41.33 -20.14
N ASP A 414 -17.94 -40.93 -21.35
CA ASP A 414 -16.62 -41.22 -21.88
C ASP A 414 -15.47 -40.67 -21.01
N LEU A 415 -15.78 -39.79 -20.07
CA LEU A 415 -14.83 -39.29 -19.06
C LEU A 415 -14.57 -40.30 -17.94
N GLY A 416 -15.47 -41.24 -17.70
CA GLY A 416 -15.34 -42.18 -16.58
C GLY A 416 -14.02 -42.94 -16.55
N SER A 417 -13.50 -43.35 -17.73
CA SER A 417 -12.20 -44.03 -17.82
C SER A 417 -10.98 -43.17 -17.44
N TYR A 418 -11.16 -41.87 -17.32
CA TYR A 418 -10.11 -40.91 -16.94
C TYR A 418 -10.18 -40.47 -15.48
N LEU A 419 -11.23 -40.85 -14.74
CA LEU A 419 -11.49 -40.35 -13.39
C LEU A 419 -11.31 -41.46 -12.34
N ASN A 420 -10.28 -41.32 -11.51
CA ASN A 420 -10.02 -42.18 -10.36
C ASN A 420 -10.56 -41.53 -9.07
N LEU A 421 -11.78 -40.99 -9.13
CA LEU A 421 -12.43 -40.29 -8.05
C LEU A 421 -13.50 -41.14 -7.40
N ASN A 422 -13.54 -41.12 -6.05
CA ASN A 422 -14.57 -41.80 -5.26
C ASN A 422 -15.03 -40.89 -4.13
N LYS A 423 -16.35 -40.69 -3.99
CA LYS A 423 -16.98 -39.81 -2.97
C LYS A 423 -16.62 -40.18 -1.51
N LYS A 424 -16.10 -41.39 -1.26
CA LYS A 424 -15.59 -41.80 0.06
C LYS A 424 -14.19 -41.27 0.38
N MET A 425 -13.47 -40.74 -0.60
CA MET A 425 -12.14 -40.17 -0.40
C MET A 425 -12.24 -38.86 0.36
N MET A 426 -11.26 -38.59 1.22
CA MET A 426 -11.15 -37.29 1.88
C MET A 426 -10.56 -36.25 0.91
N TRP A 427 -10.95 -34.96 1.06
CA TRP A 427 -10.47 -33.88 0.20
C TRP A 427 -8.94 -33.80 0.10
N TYR A 428 -8.23 -34.11 1.18
CA TYR A 428 -6.76 -34.11 1.21
C TYR A 428 -6.13 -35.34 0.51
N ASP A 429 -6.89 -36.40 0.23
CA ASP A 429 -6.43 -37.53 -0.58
C ASP A 429 -6.57 -37.23 -2.07
N VAL A 430 -7.56 -36.45 -2.45
CA VAL A 430 -7.87 -36.07 -3.84
C VAL A 430 -7.08 -34.84 -4.29
N LEU A 431 -6.93 -33.82 -3.45
CA LEU A 431 -6.33 -32.55 -3.82
C LEU A 431 -4.83 -32.51 -3.52
N ASN A 432 -4.09 -31.81 -4.38
CA ASN A 432 -2.65 -31.56 -4.20
C ASN A 432 -2.43 -30.51 -3.12
N ILE A 433 -2.44 -30.94 -1.88
CA ILE A 433 -2.33 -30.13 -0.66
C ILE A 433 -1.22 -30.72 0.21
N THR A 434 -0.32 -29.87 0.68
CA THR A 434 0.76 -30.29 1.58
C THR A 434 0.22 -30.65 2.96
N GLU A 435 0.99 -31.44 3.73
CA GLU A 435 0.59 -31.82 5.10
C GLU A 435 0.40 -30.58 5.99
N ALA A 436 1.26 -29.58 5.89
CA ALA A 436 1.13 -28.34 6.64
C ALA A 436 -0.16 -27.59 6.27
N GLN A 437 -0.50 -27.53 4.98
CA GLN A 437 -1.78 -26.96 4.53
C GLN A 437 -2.97 -27.76 5.04
N ARG A 438 -2.90 -29.10 5.04
CA ARG A 438 -3.96 -29.97 5.57
C ARG A 438 -4.23 -29.66 7.03
N ILE A 439 -3.19 -29.59 7.85
CA ILE A 439 -3.31 -29.31 9.30
C ILE A 439 -3.96 -27.94 9.48
N TYR A 440 -3.46 -26.90 8.80
CA TYR A 440 -3.99 -25.55 8.90
C TYR A 440 -5.45 -25.46 8.46
N ILE A 441 -5.80 -25.99 7.30
CA ILE A 441 -7.18 -25.96 6.77
C ILE A 441 -8.13 -26.71 7.70
N THR A 442 -7.69 -27.84 8.27
CA THR A 442 -8.50 -28.61 9.24
C THR A 442 -8.76 -27.77 10.49
N ALA A 443 -7.76 -27.07 11.00
CA ALA A 443 -7.91 -26.18 12.15
C ALA A 443 -8.85 -24.99 11.82
N ALA A 444 -8.68 -24.35 10.67
CA ALA A 444 -9.54 -23.27 10.21
C ALA A 444 -11.01 -23.69 10.08
N ARG A 445 -11.27 -24.87 9.51
CA ARG A 445 -12.63 -25.43 9.41
C ARG A 445 -13.27 -25.72 10.76
N ARG A 446 -12.50 -26.25 11.73
CA ARG A 446 -13.00 -26.48 13.11
C ARG A 446 -13.38 -25.16 13.80
N ARG A 447 -12.70 -24.06 13.47
CA ARG A 447 -13.01 -22.71 13.94
C ARG A 447 -14.19 -22.06 13.22
N GLY A 448 -14.66 -22.60 12.11
CA GLY A 448 -15.65 -21.96 11.26
C GLY A 448 -15.09 -20.83 10.38
N GLU A 449 -13.77 -20.67 10.31
CA GLU A 449 -13.06 -19.59 9.62
C GLU A 449 -12.76 -19.88 8.14
N PHE A 450 -13.27 -20.97 7.59
CA PHE A 450 -12.87 -21.44 6.25
C PHE A 450 -13.50 -20.63 5.09
N ILE A 451 -14.49 -19.82 5.36
CA ILE A 451 -15.18 -19.03 4.33
C ILE A 451 -14.39 -17.74 4.07
N LEU A 452 -13.94 -17.56 2.83
CA LEU A 452 -13.32 -16.32 2.39
C LEU A 452 -14.39 -15.30 2.00
N THR A 453 -14.43 -14.17 2.69
CA THR A 453 -15.33 -13.06 2.38
C THR A 453 -14.60 -12.00 1.55
N LYS A 454 -15.34 -11.10 0.88
CA LYS A 454 -14.75 -9.96 0.16
C LYS A 454 -13.92 -9.05 1.08
N LYS A 455 -14.33 -8.93 2.35
CA LYS A 455 -13.62 -8.15 3.37
C LYS A 455 -13.05 -9.11 4.42
N PRO A 456 -11.72 -9.20 4.53
CA PRO A 456 -11.10 -10.06 5.52
C PRO A 456 -11.36 -9.54 6.94
N ARG A 457 -11.73 -10.42 7.85
CA ARG A 457 -11.96 -10.10 9.27
C ARG A 457 -10.65 -9.79 10.00
N ILE A 458 -9.58 -10.54 9.71
CA ILE A 458 -8.23 -10.32 10.25
C ILE A 458 -7.33 -9.87 9.11
N ARG A 459 -6.70 -8.72 9.28
CA ARG A 459 -5.68 -8.21 8.37
C ARG A 459 -4.35 -8.11 9.08
N ILE A 460 -3.27 -8.55 8.42
CA ILE A 460 -1.90 -8.50 8.93
C ILE A 460 -1.09 -7.57 8.04
N SER A 461 -0.44 -6.58 8.62
CA SER A 461 0.32 -5.58 7.86
C SER A 461 1.47 -5.00 8.65
N THR A 462 2.50 -4.52 7.96
CA THR A 462 3.42 -3.57 8.60
C THR A 462 2.70 -2.25 8.85
N ILE A 463 3.11 -1.52 9.89
CA ILE A 463 2.53 -0.21 10.21
C ILE A 463 2.56 0.73 9.00
N HIS A 464 3.66 0.72 8.22
CA HIS A 464 3.77 1.53 6.99
C HIS A 464 2.68 1.23 5.95
N LYS A 465 2.41 -0.06 5.70
CA LYS A 465 1.38 -0.46 4.73
C LYS A 465 -0.04 -0.24 5.24
N ALA A 466 -0.21 -0.17 6.55
CA ALA A 466 -1.50 0.09 7.19
C ALA A 466 -1.86 1.59 7.22
N LYS A 467 -0.94 2.47 6.80
CA LYS A 467 -1.25 3.91 6.70
C LYS A 467 -2.45 4.12 5.76
N GLY A 468 -3.37 5.01 6.15
CA GLY A 468 -4.65 5.20 5.45
C GLY A 468 -5.75 4.18 5.82
N GLY A 469 -5.39 3.00 6.37
CA GLY A 469 -6.37 2.01 6.83
C GLY A 469 -6.83 2.22 8.27
N GLU A 470 -7.84 1.43 8.68
CA GLU A 470 -8.36 1.41 10.05
C GLU A 470 -9.09 0.10 10.34
N ALA A 471 -9.26 -0.26 11.60
CA ALA A 471 -10.04 -1.40 12.06
C ALA A 471 -10.67 -1.12 13.43
N ASP A 472 -11.71 -1.87 13.79
CA ASP A 472 -12.30 -1.75 15.12
C ASP A 472 -11.29 -2.09 16.20
N ASN A 473 -10.55 -3.18 16.00
CA ASN A 473 -9.52 -3.65 16.93
C ASN A 473 -8.15 -3.64 16.25
N VAL A 474 -7.15 -3.15 16.94
CA VAL A 474 -5.76 -3.15 16.49
C VAL A 474 -4.88 -3.86 17.50
N ALA A 475 -4.17 -4.91 17.08
CA ALA A 475 -3.08 -5.49 17.85
C ALA A 475 -1.77 -4.88 17.36
N LEU A 476 -1.17 -4.02 18.16
CA LEU A 476 0.08 -3.32 17.87
C LEU A 476 1.23 -4.00 18.59
N ILE A 477 2.13 -4.62 17.82
CA ILE A 477 3.28 -5.35 18.33
C ILE A 477 4.47 -4.39 18.43
N LEU A 478 5.01 -4.25 19.63
CA LEU A 478 6.08 -3.30 19.93
C LEU A 478 7.49 -3.85 19.66
N ASP A 479 7.63 -5.12 19.24
CA ASP A 479 8.91 -5.66 18.81
C ASP A 479 9.56 -4.80 17.72
N CYS A 480 10.84 -4.50 17.85
CA CYS A 480 11.63 -3.73 16.89
C CYS A 480 13.01 -4.37 16.69
N PRO A 481 13.53 -4.49 15.46
CA PRO A 481 14.88 -4.95 15.23
C PRO A 481 15.93 -4.00 15.81
N LYS A 482 16.96 -4.55 16.44
CA LYS A 482 18.05 -3.81 17.06
C LYS A 482 18.67 -2.74 16.14
N ILE A 483 18.87 -3.07 14.87
CA ILE A 483 19.44 -2.14 13.87
C ILE A 483 18.60 -0.88 13.67
N ILE A 484 17.28 -0.99 13.83
CA ILE A 484 16.36 0.16 13.72
C ILE A 484 16.51 1.05 14.96
N LYS A 485 16.60 0.45 16.15
CA LYS A 485 16.82 1.20 17.42
C LYS A 485 18.16 1.93 17.43
N GLU A 486 19.21 1.33 16.86
CA GLU A 486 20.57 1.89 16.88
C GLU A 486 20.85 2.92 15.76
N LYS A 487 20.23 2.76 14.60
CA LYS A 487 20.50 3.58 13.40
C LYS A 487 19.29 4.38 12.91
N GLY A 488 18.12 4.15 13.50
CA GLY A 488 16.88 4.82 13.11
C GLY A 488 16.83 6.27 13.62
N ASP A 489 16.03 7.08 12.93
CA ASP A 489 15.62 8.39 13.40
C ASP A 489 14.53 8.20 14.46
N GLU A 490 14.79 8.65 15.69
CA GLU A 490 13.90 8.47 16.84
C GLU A 490 12.53 9.11 16.60
N ASP A 491 12.49 10.32 16.06
CA ASP A 491 11.26 11.02 15.69
C ASP A 491 10.43 10.21 14.68
N SER A 492 11.09 9.54 13.72
CA SER A 492 10.42 8.66 12.75
C SER A 492 9.83 7.43 13.43
N GLU A 493 10.53 6.81 14.37
CA GLU A 493 9.99 5.63 15.07
C GLU A 493 8.78 6.00 15.92
N HIS A 494 8.81 7.12 16.62
CA HIS A 494 7.63 7.63 17.35
C HIS A 494 6.43 7.84 16.43
N ARG A 495 6.62 8.45 15.26
CA ARG A 495 5.55 8.62 14.27
C ARG A 495 5.01 7.28 13.76
N ILE A 496 5.89 6.30 13.54
CA ILE A 496 5.47 4.97 13.06
C ILE A 496 4.54 4.31 14.07
N PHE A 497 4.92 4.27 15.36
CA PHE A 497 4.07 3.66 16.39
C PHE A 497 2.81 4.49 16.67
N TYR A 498 2.88 5.82 16.58
CA TYR A 498 1.70 6.69 16.59
C TYR A 498 0.72 6.35 15.46
N VAL A 499 1.22 6.17 14.23
CA VAL A 499 0.37 5.73 13.11
C VAL A 499 -0.26 4.38 13.42
N GLY A 500 0.50 3.42 13.95
CA GLY A 500 -0.02 2.11 14.33
C GLY A 500 -1.15 2.20 15.34
N ALA A 501 -0.96 2.92 16.44
CA ALA A 501 -1.93 3.10 17.50
C ALA A 501 -3.22 3.77 17.00
N THR A 502 -3.10 4.81 16.18
CA THR A 502 -4.24 5.57 15.65
C THR A 502 -5.05 4.87 14.55
N ARG A 503 -4.73 3.61 14.22
CA ARG A 503 -5.57 2.79 13.32
C ARG A 503 -6.79 2.20 14.03
N ALA A 504 -6.81 2.19 15.38
CA ALA A 504 -7.90 1.63 16.16
C ALA A 504 -9.11 2.57 16.22
N ARG A 505 -10.30 2.03 15.89
CA ARG A 505 -11.58 2.73 16.00
C ARG A 505 -12.30 2.47 17.33
N LYS A 506 -11.96 1.36 18.02
CA LYS A 506 -12.58 0.98 19.29
C LYS A 506 -11.55 0.55 20.32
N THR A 507 -10.72 -0.46 19.99
CA THR A 507 -9.81 -1.07 20.97
C THR A 507 -8.39 -1.16 20.41
N LEU A 508 -7.42 -0.75 21.21
CA LEU A 508 -5.99 -0.92 20.96
C LEU A 508 -5.45 -2.00 21.92
N HIS A 509 -4.94 -3.08 21.35
CA HIS A 509 -4.26 -4.15 22.07
C HIS A 509 -2.75 -3.99 21.86
N ILE A 510 -2.04 -3.62 22.91
CA ILE A 510 -0.59 -3.43 22.87
C ILE A 510 0.06 -4.76 23.25
N VAL A 511 0.91 -5.25 22.36
CA VAL A 511 1.72 -6.45 22.62
C VAL A 511 3.13 -5.98 22.96
N GLU A 512 3.52 -6.19 24.22
CA GLU A 512 4.79 -5.80 24.78
C GLU A 512 5.97 -6.44 24.02
N PRO A 513 7.12 -5.75 23.95
CA PRO A 513 8.27 -6.29 23.24
C PRO A 513 8.87 -7.49 23.98
N LYS A 514 9.33 -8.47 23.21
CA LYS A 514 9.96 -9.69 23.73
C LYS A 514 11.37 -9.44 24.30
N ASP A 515 12.01 -8.36 23.89
CA ASP A 515 13.34 -8.00 24.33
C ASP A 515 13.50 -6.47 24.48
N LYS A 516 14.64 -6.04 25.06
CA LYS A 516 14.97 -4.65 25.32
C LYS A 516 15.17 -3.76 24.07
N ASN A 517 15.14 -4.35 22.88
CA ASN A 517 15.24 -3.59 21.63
C ASN A 517 13.88 -3.11 21.13
N GLY A 518 12.79 -3.59 21.74
CA GLY A 518 11.45 -3.15 21.39
C GLY A 518 11.20 -1.66 21.62
N TYR A 519 10.09 -1.19 21.06
CA TYR A 519 9.63 0.18 21.26
C TYR A 519 9.05 0.34 22.67
N GLU A 520 9.42 1.40 23.35
CA GLU A 520 8.92 1.75 24.69
C GLU A 520 7.86 2.85 24.58
N LEU A 521 6.64 2.54 25.07
CA LEU A 521 5.51 3.48 25.07
C LEU A 521 5.68 4.63 26.06
#